data_f4f2b39d8ff139cf750ed53079ed4806
#
_entry.id   f4f2b39d8ff139cf750ed53079ed4806
#
_cell.length_a   1.000
_cell.length_b   1.000
_cell.length_c   1.000
_cell.angle_alpha   90.00
_cell.angle_beta   90.00
_cell.angle_gamma   90.00
#
_symmetry.space_group_name_H-M   'P 1'
#
loop_
_entity.id
_entity.type
_entity.pdbx_description
1 polymer ?
#
loop_
_entity_poly.entity_id
_entity_poly.type
_entity_poly.pdbx_seq_one_letter_code
_entity_poly.pdbx_strand_id
1 'polypeptide(L)'
;MTQTPVKIAVTGAAGQICYSLLFRIASGSLLGDTPIELRLLEITPALKALEGVVMELDDCAFGNLVNIEIGDDPKKVFDGVNAAFLVGAMPRKAGMERSDLLTKNGAIFTAQGKALNDVAADDVRVLVTGNPANTNALIAATNAVDIPNNHFAALTRLDHNRAKTQLARKTGKTVNDVRHMTIWGNHSSTQYPDVFHAEGAGQKSSNLGDEAWI
;
A
#
# COMPACT_ATOMS: atom_id res chain seq x y z
N MET A 1 -23.29 -0.91 22.43
CA MET A 1 -22.13 -1.85 22.36
C MET A 1 -21.01 -1.10 21.70
N THR A 2 -19.86 -0.93 22.35
CA THR A 2 -18.68 -0.32 21.73
C THR A 2 -18.15 -1.27 20.66
N GLN A 3 -18.09 -0.80 19.44
CA GLN A 3 -17.52 -1.58 18.32
C GLN A 3 -16.02 -1.86 18.61
N THR A 4 -15.57 -3.10 18.39
CA THR A 4 -14.15 -3.45 18.50
C THR A 4 -13.35 -2.65 17.46
N PRO A 5 -12.27 -1.95 17.85
CA PRO A 5 -11.47 -1.20 16.91
C PRO A 5 -10.81 -2.11 15.85
N VAL A 6 -10.73 -1.62 14.62
CA VAL A 6 -9.94 -2.26 13.56
C VAL A 6 -8.48 -1.88 13.74
N LYS A 7 -7.62 -2.86 13.93
CA LYS A 7 -6.16 -2.64 14.08
C LYS A 7 -5.50 -2.51 12.71
N ILE A 8 -4.84 -1.40 12.48
CA ILE A 8 -4.21 -1.06 11.19
C ILE A 8 -2.71 -0.87 11.39
N ALA A 9 -1.91 -1.77 10.82
CA ALA A 9 -0.46 -1.64 10.83
C ALA A 9 0.06 -0.84 9.63
N VAL A 10 1.06 0.02 9.88
CA VAL A 10 1.78 0.75 8.83
C VAL A 10 3.27 0.65 9.09
N THR A 11 4.05 0.20 8.10
CA THR A 11 5.52 0.06 8.19
C THR A 11 6.25 1.21 7.52
N GLY A 12 7.41 1.60 8.07
CA GLY A 12 8.10 2.81 7.63
C GLY A 12 7.33 4.07 8.01
N ALA A 13 6.69 4.02 9.17
CA ALA A 13 5.64 4.95 9.58
C ALA A 13 6.12 6.41 9.74
N ALA A 14 7.42 6.63 10.03
CA ALA A 14 8.03 7.97 10.04
C ALA A 14 8.38 8.50 8.64
N GLY A 15 8.20 7.69 7.58
CA GLY A 15 8.51 8.08 6.21
C GLY A 15 7.48 9.05 5.62
N GLN A 16 7.89 9.83 4.62
CA GLN A 16 7.06 10.89 4.01
C GLN A 16 5.72 10.37 3.44
N ILE A 17 5.71 9.18 2.81
CA ILE A 17 4.49 8.58 2.28
C ILE A 17 3.54 8.24 3.43
N CYS A 18 4.08 7.62 4.48
CA CYS A 18 3.29 7.22 5.65
C CYS A 18 2.76 8.42 6.41
N TYR A 19 3.54 9.48 6.57
CA TYR A 19 3.08 10.72 7.15
C TYR A 19 1.79 11.22 6.48
N SER A 20 1.76 11.29 5.14
CA SER A 20 0.55 11.68 4.41
C SER A 20 -0.59 10.66 4.51
N LEU A 21 -0.28 9.37 4.67
CA LEU A 21 -1.26 8.28 4.74
C LEU A 21 -1.93 8.19 6.10
N LEU A 22 -1.18 8.33 7.19
CA LEU A 22 -1.66 8.15 8.56
C LEU A 22 -2.80 9.10 8.91
N PHE A 23 -2.67 10.38 8.60
CA PHE A 23 -3.72 11.38 8.85
C PHE A 23 -4.99 11.09 8.04
N ARG A 24 -4.87 10.55 6.83
CA ARG A 24 -6.01 10.14 6.02
C ARG A 24 -6.71 8.91 6.58
N ILE A 25 -5.97 7.94 7.08
CA ILE A 25 -6.54 6.78 7.76
C ILE A 25 -7.28 7.24 9.02
N ALA A 26 -6.59 8.03 9.86
CA ALA A 26 -7.11 8.53 11.12
C ALA A 26 -8.34 9.43 10.96
N SER A 27 -8.43 10.21 9.88
CA SER A 27 -9.60 11.06 9.57
C SER A 27 -10.82 10.29 9.04
N GLY A 28 -10.76 8.95 8.97
CA GLY A 28 -11.88 8.13 8.48
C GLY A 28 -11.92 7.93 6.97
N SER A 29 -10.92 8.41 6.19
CA SER A 29 -10.93 8.26 4.72
C SER A 29 -10.88 6.79 4.26
N LEU A 30 -10.44 5.87 5.12
CA LEU A 30 -10.36 4.43 4.81
C LEU A 30 -11.61 3.67 5.25
N LEU A 31 -12.07 3.87 6.49
CA LEU A 31 -13.12 3.06 7.13
C LEU A 31 -14.30 3.89 7.68
N GLY A 32 -14.42 5.15 7.30
CA GLY A 32 -15.46 6.04 7.83
C GLY A 32 -15.30 6.26 9.33
N ASP A 33 -16.43 6.19 10.04
CA ASP A 33 -16.48 6.40 11.50
C ASP A 33 -16.12 5.14 12.31
N THR A 34 -15.63 4.08 11.67
CA THR A 34 -15.20 2.86 12.37
C THR A 34 -14.04 3.19 13.32
N PRO A 35 -14.12 2.80 14.61
CA PRO A 35 -12.99 2.96 15.53
C PRO A 35 -11.77 2.21 15.03
N ILE A 36 -10.61 2.86 15.06
CA ILE A 36 -9.35 2.29 14.59
C ILE A 36 -8.26 2.41 15.66
N GLU A 37 -7.35 1.46 15.61
CA GLU A 37 -6.09 1.49 16.35
C GLU A 37 -4.94 1.46 15.35
N LEU A 38 -4.02 2.41 15.42
CA LEU A 38 -2.83 2.46 14.59
C LEU A 38 -1.67 1.70 15.26
N ARG A 39 -1.06 0.81 14.50
CA ARG A 39 0.12 0.01 14.86
C ARG A 39 1.27 0.39 13.94
N LEU A 40 2.23 1.19 14.44
CA LEU A 40 3.22 1.86 13.62
C LEU A 40 4.60 1.20 13.80
N LEU A 41 5.09 0.57 12.73
CA LEU A 41 6.39 -0.09 12.70
C LEU A 41 7.45 0.80 12.06
N GLU A 42 8.56 0.96 12.75
CA GLU A 42 9.71 1.70 12.24
C GLU A 42 11.02 1.03 12.69
N ILE A 43 12.14 1.37 12.08
CA ILE A 43 13.45 0.96 12.54
C ILE A 43 13.84 1.72 13.83
N THR A 44 14.57 1.09 14.74
CA THR A 44 14.97 1.68 16.01
C THR A 44 15.52 3.13 15.91
N PRO A 45 16.40 3.47 14.94
CA PRO A 45 16.91 4.84 14.82
C PRO A 45 15.87 5.91 14.47
N ALA A 46 14.72 5.50 13.90
CA ALA A 46 13.67 6.40 13.47
C ALA A 46 12.49 6.50 14.46
N LEU A 47 12.49 5.72 15.55
CA LEU A 47 11.42 5.75 16.55
C LEU A 47 11.20 7.15 17.13
N LYS A 48 12.27 7.91 17.39
CA LYS A 48 12.15 9.28 17.89
C LYS A 48 11.43 10.22 16.91
N ALA A 49 11.64 10.04 15.61
CA ALA A 49 10.90 10.80 14.58
C ALA A 49 9.43 10.37 14.54
N LEU A 50 9.16 9.08 14.75
CA LEU A 50 7.80 8.54 14.80
C LEU A 50 7.02 9.06 16.00
N GLU A 51 7.66 9.25 17.17
CA GLU A 51 7.04 9.91 18.33
C GLU A 51 6.50 11.30 17.97
N GLY A 52 7.25 12.08 17.16
CA GLY A 52 6.78 13.37 16.66
C GLY A 52 5.52 13.26 15.80
N VAL A 53 5.44 12.24 14.92
CA VAL A 53 4.25 11.98 14.10
C VAL A 53 3.04 11.61 14.98
N VAL A 54 3.27 10.83 16.06
CA VAL A 54 2.20 10.49 17.01
C VAL A 54 1.66 11.74 17.70
N MET A 55 2.54 12.64 18.16
CA MET A 55 2.11 13.90 18.77
C MET A 55 1.24 14.74 17.82
N GLU A 56 1.60 14.80 16.54
CA GLU A 56 0.80 15.51 15.54
C GLU A 56 -0.56 14.83 15.26
N LEU A 57 -0.62 13.49 15.30
CA LEU A 57 -1.88 12.75 15.20
C LEU A 57 -2.78 13.00 16.41
N ASP A 58 -2.20 13.06 17.62
CA ASP A 58 -2.91 13.39 18.86
C ASP A 58 -3.47 14.83 18.82
N ASP A 59 -2.69 15.78 18.30
CA ASP A 59 -3.12 17.17 18.11
C ASP A 59 -4.33 17.31 17.18
N CYS A 60 -4.50 16.38 16.23
CA CYS A 60 -5.67 16.37 15.35
C CYS A 60 -6.96 15.91 16.04
N ALA A 61 -6.88 15.22 17.18
CA ALA A 61 -8.00 14.75 17.98
C ALA A 61 -9.09 14.00 17.16
N PHE A 62 -8.69 13.10 16.26
CA PHE A 62 -9.62 12.32 15.42
C PHE A 62 -10.52 11.43 16.27
N GLY A 63 -11.84 11.59 16.16
CA GLY A 63 -12.79 10.89 17.01
C GLY A 63 -12.87 9.38 16.84
N ASN A 64 -12.40 8.84 15.74
CA ASN A 64 -12.34 7.40 15.45
C ASN A 64 -10.97 6.75 15.75
N LEU A 65 -9.92 7.53 16.02
CA LEU A 65 -8.61 7.03 16.42
C LEU A 65 -8.59 6.78 17.92
N VAL A 66 -8.65 5.51 18.34
CA VAL A 66 -8.79 5.15 19.76
C VAL A 66 -7.46 4.82 20.43
N ASN A 67 -6.45 4.43 19.66
CA ASN A 67 -5.12 4.11 20.20
C ASN A 67 -4.05 4.20 19.11
N ILE A 68 -2.81 4.49 19.51
CA ILE A 68 -1.62 4.42 18.66
C ILE A 68 -0.55 3.66 19.42
N GLU A 69 -0.01 2.59 18.82
CA GLU A 69 1.18 1.90 19.31
C GLU A 69 2.31 2.01 18.31
N ILE A 70 3.52 2.28 18.79
CA ILE A 70 4.73 2.37 17.99
C ILE A 70 5.75 1.31 18.42
N GLY A 71 6.56 0.84 17.50
CA GLY A 71 7.60 -0.12 17.82
C GLY A 71 8.52 -0.45 16.65
N ASP A 72 9.58 -1.22 16.96
CA ASP A 72 10.55 -1.74 16.00
C ASP A 72 10.55 -3.28 15.90
N ASP A 73 9.69 -3.94 16.67
CA ASP A 73 9.48 -5.37 16.63
C ASP A 73 8.22 -5.71 15.82
N PRO A 74 8.35 -6.32 14.62
CA PRO A 74 7.20 -6.66 13.78
C PRO A 74 6.19 -7.55 14.49
N LYS A 75 6.59 -8.49 15.35
CA LYS A 75 5.66 -9.40 16.04
C LYS A 75 4.79 -8.66 17.05
N LYS A 76 5.33 -7.66 17.72
CA LYS A 76 4.55 -6.83 18.64
C LYS A 76 3.58 -5.91 17.89
N VAL A 77 4.09 -5.24 16.85
CA VAL A 77 3.29 -4.27 16.08
C VAL A 77 2.17 -4.96 15.29
N PHE A 78 2.41 -6.15 14.76
CA PHE A 78 1.42 -6.87 13.95
C PHE A 78 0.44 -7.72 14.77
N ASP A 79 0.52 -7.72 16.09
CA ASP A 79 -0.35 -8.52 16.96
C ASP A 79 -1.83 -8.17 16.78
N GLY A 80 -2.59 -9.13 16.24
CA GLY A 80 -4.02 -9.02 15.99
C GLY A 80 -4.44 -7.98 14.96
N VAL A 81 -3.54 -7.53 14.05
CA VAL A 81 -3.91 -6.53 13.03
C VAL A 81 -4.83 -7.11 11.96
N ASN A 82 -5.86 -6.32 11.56
CA ASN A 82 -6.81 -6.66 10.51
C ASN A 82 -6.39 -6.10 9.14
N ALA A 83 -5.59 -5.02 9.12
CA ALA A 83 -5.03 -4.46 7.89
C ALA A 83 -3.57 -4.07 8.06
N ALA A 84 -2.72 -4.38 7.08
CA ALA A 84 -1.30 -4.03 7.10
C ALA A 84 -0.88 -3.32 5.81
N PHE A 85 -0.34 -2.12 5.95
CA PHE A 85 0.27 -1.35 4.87
C PHE A 85 1.80 -1.49 4.96
N LEU A 86 2.39 -2.34 4.13
CA LEU A 86 3.84 -2.55 4.07
C LEU A 86 4.46 -1.51 3.12
N VAL A 87 4.71 -0.33 3.66
CA VAL A 87 5.23 0.83 2.91
C VAL A 87 6.75 0.95 3.04
N GLY A 88 7.28 0.67 4.23
CA GLY A 88 8.71 0.77 4.53
C GLY A 88 9.54 -0.15 3.65
N ALA A 89 10.48 0.44 2.92
CA ALA A 89 11.46 -0.27 2.10
C ALA A 89 12.75 0.53 2.05
N MET A 90 13.87 -0.15 1.82
CA MET A 90 15.14 0.54 1.63
C MET A 90 15.12 1.31 0.30
N PRO A 91 15.34 2.63 0.30
CA PRO A 91 15.40 3.41 -0.92
C PRO A 91 16.68 3.09 -1.71
N ARG A 92 16.60 3.17 -3.04
CA ARG A 92 17.76 3.03 -3.89
C ARG A 92 18.72 4.20 -3.66
N LYS A 93 19.97 3.90 -3.33
CA LYS A 93 21.04 4.90 -3.22
C LYS A 93 21.87 4.96 -4.50
N ALA A 94 22.53 6.08 -4.74
CA ALA A 94 23.47 6.20 -5.86
C ALA A 94 24.56 5.11 -5.77
N GLY A 95 24.85 4.46 -6.89
CA GLY A 95 25.81 3.35 -6.96
C GLY A 95 25.30 1.97 -6.50
N MET A 96 24.05 1.86 -6.04
CA MET A 96 23.47 0.58 -5.67
C MET A 96 22.89 -0.15 -6.88
N GLU A 97 23.26 -1.42 -7.05
CA GLU A 97 22.70 -2.29 -8.08
C GLU A 97 21.26 -2.70 -7.76
N ARG A 98 20.49 -3.06 -8.79
CA ARG A 98 19.10 -3.51 -8.61
C ARG A 98 19.00 -4.81 -7.82
N SER A 99 19.96 -5.71 -8.00
CA SER A 99 20.10 -6.97 -7.27
C SER A 99 20.33 -6.77 -5.78
N ASP A 100 21.17 -5.79 -5.40
CA ASP A 100 21.45 -5.47 -4.00
C ASP A 100 20.20 -4.94 -3.29
N LEU A 101 19.46 -4.06 -3.97
CA LEU A 101 18.22 -3.52 -3.46
C LEU A 101 17.17 -4.62 -3.26
N LEU A 102 17.07 -5.53 -4.23
CA LEU A 102 16.14 -6.67 -4.17
C LEU A 102 16.46 -7.58 -2.99
N THR A 103 17.74 -7.91 -2.79
CA THR A 103 18.19 -8.77 -1.68
C THR A 103 17.87 -8.14 -0.32
N LYS A 104 18.19 -6.85 -0.15
CA LYS A 104 17.96 -6.15 1.12
C LYS A 104 16.47 -5.99 1.43
N ASN A 105 15.68 -5.58 0.45
CA ASN A 105 14.23 -5.48 0.63
C ASN A 105 13.60 -6.86 0.83
N GLY A 106 14.04 -7.87 0.11
CA GLY A 106 13.57 -9.25 0.27
C GLY A 106 13.68 -9.73 1.71
N ALA A 107 14.77 -9.44 2.42
CA ALA A 107 14.94 -9.79 3.81
C ALA A 107 13.92 -9.10 4.74
N ILE A 108 13.62 -7.81 4.47
CA ILE A 108 12.61 -7.05 5.23
C ILE A 108 11.23 -7.70 5.06
N PHE A 109 10.80 -7.93 3.82
CA PHE A 109 9.47 -8.49 3.55
C PHE A 109 9.33 -9.96 3.95
N THR A 110 10.42 -10.73 3.95
CA THR A 110 10.47 -12.08 4.53
C THR A 110 10.17 -12.04 6.04
N ALA A 111 10.84 -11.16 6.79
CA ALA A 111 10.64 -11.02 8.22
C ALA A 111 9.21 -10.54 8.55
N GLN A 112 8.70 -9.55 7.79
CA GLN A 112 7.35 -9.03 7.97
C GLN A 112 6.27 -10.06 7.60
N GLY A 113 6.46 -10.84 6.52
CA GLY A 113 5.54 -11.92 6.15
C GLY A 113 5.43 -12.99 7.24
N LYS A 114 6.56 -13.44 7.78
CA LYS A 114 6.58 -14.39 8.91
C LYS A 114 5.91 -13.83 10.16
N ALA A 115 6.18 -12.58 10.49
CA ALA A 115 5.57 -11.95 11.66
C ALA A 115 4.04 -11.82 11.50
N LEU A 116 3.55 -11.41 10.32
CA LEU A 116 2.11 -11.40 10.03
C LEU A 116 1.49 -12.78 10.17
N ASN A 117 2.15 -13.82 9.63
CA ASN A 117 1.70 -15.21 9.76
C ASN A 117 1.53 -15.65 11.20
N ASP A 118 2.48 -15.23 12.06
CA ASP A 118 2.53 -15.70 13.44
C ASP A 118 1.49 -15.02 14.36
N VAL A 119 1.14 -13.74 14.08
CA VAL A 119 0.43 -12.93 15.09
C VAL A 119 -0.72 -12.05 14.55
N ALA A 120 -0.89 -11.92 13.24
CA ALA A 120 -1.98 -11.11 12.69
C ALA A 120 -3.36 -11.78 12.90
N ALA A 121 -4.43 -11.03 12.77
CA ALA A 121 -5.78 -11.56 12.76
C ALA A 121 -6.03 -12.46 11.53
N ASP A 122 -6.91 -13.45 11.65
CA ASP A 122 -7.22 -14.41 10.57
C ASP A 122 -7.78 -13.73 9.30
N ASP A 123 -8.40 -12.58 9.46
CA ASP A 123 -9.00 -11.80 8.38
C ASP A 123 -8.06 -10.74 7.78
N VAL A 124 -6.79 -10.70 8.19
CA VAL A 124 -5.83 -9.66 7.80
C VAL A 124 -5.78 -9.45 6.29
N ARG A 125 -5.74 -8.17 5.87
CA ARG A 125 -5.50 -7.75 4.48
C ARG A 125 -4.20 -6.96 4.41
N VAL A 126 -3.35 -7.32 3.46
CA VAL A 126 -2.00 -6.78 3.33
C VAL A 126 -1.83 -6.05 2.01
N LEU A 127 -1.49 -4.77 2.06
CA LEU A 127 -1.14 -3.98 0.88
C LEU A 127 0.35 -3.62 0.91
N VAL A 128 1.08 -4.09 -0.08
CA VAL A 128 2.51 -3.81 -0.23
C VAL A 128 2.74 -2.64 -1.18
N THR A 129 3.40 -1.60 -0.67
CA THR A 129 3.74 -0.38 -1.41
C THR A 129 5.25 -0.26 -1.66
N GLY A 130 6.06 -0.80 -0.74
CA GLY A 130 7.53 -0.77 -0.84
C GLY A 130 8.06 -1.39 -2.13
N ASN A 131 8.87 -0.66 -2.88
CA ASN A 131 9.38 -1.12 -4.19
C ASN A 131 10.58 -2.09 -4.05
N PRO A 132 10.63 -3.11 -4.96
CA PRO A 132 9.68 -3.45 -6.04
C PRO A 132 8.40 -4.13 -5.51
N ALA A 133 7.26 -3.42 -5.59
CA ALA A 133 6.04 -3.79 -4.89
C ALA A 133 5.52 -5.20 -5.21
N ASN A 134 5.49 -5.59 -6.49
CA ASN A 134 5.03 -6.93 -6.89
C ASN A 134 5.90 -8.04 -6.31
N THR A 135 7.23 -7.89 -6.37
CA THR A 135 8.18 -8.87 -5.85
C THR A 135 8.10 -8.94 -4.33
N ASN A 136 8.03 -7.79 -3.66
CA ASN A 136 7.94 -7.73 -2.21
C ASN A 136 6.61 -8.30 -1.69
N ALA A 137 5.50 -8.08 -2.41
CA ALA A 137 4.23 -8.70 -2.10
C ALA A 137 4.28 -10.23 -2.21
N LEU A 138 4.91 -10.76 -3.26
CA LEU A 138 5.12 -12.20 -3.42
C LEU A 138 5.99 -12.76 -2.30
N ILE A 139 7.09 -12.08 -1.94
CA ILE A 139 7.97 -12.51 -0.85
C ILE A 139 7.19 -12.54 0.48
N ALA A 140 6.44 -11.50 0.81
CA ALA A 140 5.65 -11.45 2.03
C ALA A 140 4.61 -12.59 2.06
N ALA A 141 3.83 -12.77 0.99
CA ALA A 141 2.82 -13.82 0.88
C ALA A 141 3.42 -15.24 0.99
N THR A 142 4.55 -15.50 0.32
CA THR A 142 5.23 -16.81 0.37
C THR A 142 5.75 -17.14 1.78
N ASN A 143 6.05 -16.13 2.61
CA ASN A 143 6.50 -16.31 3.97
C ASN A 143 5.38 -16.24 5.02
N ALA A 144 4.15 -15.97 4.60
CA ALA A 144 2.94 -15.97 5.43
C ALA A 144 2.02 -17.11 5.00
N VAL A 145 2.45 -18.34 5.23
CA VAL A 145 1.89 -19.58 4.64
C VAL A 145 0.45 -19.88 5.06
N ASP A 146 0.03 -19.40 6.23
CA ASP A 146 -1.31 -19.61 6.77
C ASP A 146 -2.30 -18.49 6.34
N ILE A 147 -1.78 -17.38 5.82
CA ILE A 147 -2.62 -16.28 5.30
C ILE A 147 -2.91 -16.53 3.82
N PRO A 148 -4.19 -16.54 3.39
CA PRO A 148 -4.55 -16.77 1.99
C PRO A 148 -3.89 -15.77 1.04
N ASN A 149 -3.37 -16.24 -0.11
CA ASN A 149 -2.68 -15.40 -1.08
C ASN A 149 -3.52 -14.22 -1.60
N ASN A 150 -4.85 -14.38 -1.69
CA ASN A 150 -5.76 -13.31 -2.10
C ASN A 150 -5.97 -12.23 -1.03
N HIS A 151 -5.37 -12.37 0.15
CA HIS A 151 -5.28 -11.33 1.16
C HIS A 151 -4.12 -10.36 0.92
N PHE A 152 -3.21 -10.68 0.01
CA PHE A 152 -2.08 -9.83 -0.38
C PHE A 152 -2.34 -9.10 -1.68
N ALA A 153 -1.99 -7.82 -1.71
CA ALA A 153 -2.03 -6.99 -2.91
C ALA A 153 -0.75 -6.11 -2.99
N ALA A 154 -0.29 -5.88 -4.22
CA ALA A 154 0.73 -4.89 -4.51
C ALA A 154 0.09 -3.59 -5.01
N LEU A 155 0.58 -2.43 -4.55
CA LEU A 155 0.06 -1.14 -4.98
C LEU A 155 0.55 -0.77 -6.38
N THR A 156 -0.29 -1.00 -7.38
CA THR A 156 -0.09 -0.57 -8.77
C THR A 156 -1.19 0.42 -9.24
N ARG A 157 -1.94 0.97 -8.30
CA ARG A 157 -3.05 1.89 -8.59
C ARG A 157 -2.60 3.14 -9.35
N LEU A 158 -1.36 3.60 -9.16
CA LEU A 158 -0.85 4.77 -9.87
C LEU A 158 -0.75 4.54 -11.38
N ASP A 159 -0.32 3.36 -11.81
CA ASP A 159 -0.24 3.01 -13.23
C ASP A 159 -1.63 3.00 -13.85
N HIS A 160 -2.58 2.38 -13.17
CA HIS A 160 -3.98 2.38 -13.56
C HIS A 160 -4.56 3.80 -13.68
N ASN A 161 -4.33 4.67 -12.69
CA ASN A 161 -4.83 6.05 -12.70
C ASN A 161 -4.17 6.87 -13.79
N ARG A 162 -2.87 6.68 -14.06
CA ARG A 162 -2.16 7.34 -15.17
C ARG A 162 -2.76 6.94 -16.50
N ALA A 163 -2.96 5.65 -16.74
CA ALA A 163 -3.58 5.16 -17.98
C ALA A 163 -5.01 5.72 -18.16
N LYS A 164 -5.84 5.71 -17.12
CA LYS A 164 -7.16 6.35 -17.14
C LYS A 164 -7.09 7.82 -17.49
N THR A 165 -6.15 8.56 -16.92
CA THR A 165 -5.97 9.99 -17.17
C THR A 165 -5.54 10.25 -18.60
N GLN A 166 -4.61 9.45 -19.14
CA GLN A 166 -4.16 9.59 -20.53
C GLN A 166 -5.30 9.32 -21.51
N LEU A 167 -6.08 8.25 -21.28
CA LEU A 167 -7.22 7.92 -22.12
C LEU A 167 -8.31 9.00 -22.05
N ALA A 168 -8.62 9.50 -20.86
CA ALA A 168 -9.58 10.58 -20.66
C ALA A 168 -9.17 11.84 -21.45
N ARG A 169 -7.89 12.24 -21.40
CA ARG A 169 -7.35 13.37 -22.16
C ARG A 169 -7.45 13.14 -23.67
N LYS A 170 -7.07 11.94 -24.15
CA LYS A 170 -7.11 11.59 -25.57
C LYS A 170 -8.53 11.65 -26.14
N THR A 171 -9.51 11.26 -25.32
CA THR A 171 -10.93 11.23 -25.73
C THR A 171 -11.70 12.52 -25.44
N GLY A 172 -11.07 13.51 -24.78
CA GLY A 172 -11.76 14.75 -24.36
C GLY A 172 -12.82 14.49 -23.28
N LYS A 173 -12.67 13.43 -22.48
CA LYS A 173 -13.60 13.01 -21.44
C LYS A 173 -12.99 13.20 -20.04
N THR A 174 -13.79 12.95 -18.99
CA THR A 174 -13.30 12.94 -17.61
C THR A 174 -12.75 11.57 -17.23
N VAL A 175 -11.94 11.50 -16.18
CA VAL A 175 -11.41 10.22 -15.65
C VAL A 175 -12.56 9.29 -15.19
N ASN A 176 -13.70 9.85 -14.75
CA ASN A 176 -14.86 9.09 -14.32
C ASN A 176 -15.59 8.39 -15.47
N ASP A 177 -15.44 8.91 -16.71
CA ASP A 177 -16.02 8.30 -17.90
C ASP A 177 -15.22 7.07 -18.39
N VAL A 178 -13.96 6.93 -17.94
CA VAL A 178 -13.10 5.79 -18.33
C VAL A 178 -13.37 4.61 -17.40
N ARG A 179 -13.86 3.51 -18.01
CA ARG A 179 -14.19 2.24 -17.33
C ARG A 179 -13.38 1.09 -17.91
N HIS A 180 -13.33 -0.02 -17.18
CA HIS A 180 -12.69 -1.28 -17.60
C HIS A 180 -11.21 -1.15 -18.01
N MET A 181 -10.52 -0.06 -17.61
CA MET A 181 -9.08 0.06 -17.81
C MET A 181 -8.35 -0.99 -16.97
N THR A 182 -7.48 -1.76 -17.60
CA THR A 182 -6.63 -2.76 -16.95
C THR A 182 -5.17 -2.52 -17.32
N ILE A 183 -4.27 -2.77 -16.36
CA ILE A 183 -2.82 -2.76 -16.60
C ILE A 183 -2.32 -4.19 -16.41
N TRP A 184 -1.74 -4.77 -17.46
CA TRP A 184 -1.13 -6.09 -17.42
C TRP A 184 0.38 -6.01 -17.19
N GLY A 185 0.95 -7.04 -16.60
CA GLY A 185 2.39 -7.19 -16.43
C GLY A 185 2.94 -6.59 -15.13
N ASN A 186 4.27 -6.51 -15.05
CA ASN A 186 4.97 -6.02 -13.87
C ASN A 186 4.91 -4.50 -13.78
N HIS A 187 5.02 -3.97 -12.55
CA HIS A 187 5.20 -2.54 -12.31
C HIS A 187 6.60 -2.08 -12.81
N SER A 188 6.73 -1.96 -14.13
CA SER A 188 7.97 -1.59 -14.84
C SER A 188 7.64 -1.04 -16.23
N SER A 189 8.67 -0.74 -17.03
CA SER A 189 8.51 -0.33 -18.43
C SER A 189 7.90 -1.41 -19.34
N THR A 190 7.70 -2.63 -18.83
CA THR A 190 7.05 -3.73 -19.56
C THR A 190 5.56 -3.87 -19.25
N GLN A 191 4.99 -2.97 -18.45
CA GLN A 191 3.55 -2.94 -18.22
C GLN A 191 2.80 -2.57 -19.48
N TYR A 192 1.61 -3.15 -19.65
CA TYR A 192 0.76 -2.93 -20.82
C TYR A 192 -0.61 -2.40 -20.42
N PRO A 193 -0.95 -1.14 -20.75
CA PRO A 193 -2.29 -0.60 -20.56
C PRO A 193 -3.25 -1.20 -21.59
N ASP A 194 -4.26 -1.91 -21.13
CA ASP A 194 -5.27 -2.54 -22.00
C ASP A 194 -6.34 -1.55 -22.43
N VAL A 195 -6.06 -0.84 -23.50
CA VAL A 195 -7.01 0.08 -24.10
C VAL A 195 -8.08 -0.62 -24.93
N PHE A 196 -7.89 -1.89 -25.33
CA PHE A 196 -8.85 -2.64 -26.15
C PHE A 196 -10.13 -2.98 -25.39
N HIS A 197 -10.01 -3.25 -24.08
CA HIS A 197 -11.13 -3.54 -23.21
C HIS A 197 -11.62 -2.32 -22.43
N ALA A 198 -10.85 -1.23 -22.46
CA ALA A 198 -11.27 0.01 -21.82
C ALA A 198 -12.39 0.67 -22.60
N GLU A 199 -13.29 1.32 -21.87
CA GLU A 199 -14.39 2.09 -22.41
C GLU A 199 -14.25 3.56 -22.03
N GLY A 200 -14.44 4.47 -23.00
CA GLY A 200 -14.52 5.89 -22.77
C GLY A 200 -15.88 6.41 -23.20
N ALA A 201 -16.74 6.84 -22.25
CA ALA A 201 -18.06 7.39 -22.52
C ALA A 201 -18.95 6.51 -23.45
N GLY A 202 -18.95 5.19 -23.24
CA GLY A 202 -19.80 4.24 -23.97
C GLY A 202 -19.25 3.80 -25.33
N GLN A 203 -18.01 4.14 -25.67
CA GLN A 203 -17.31 3.68 -26.86
C GLN A 203 -16.10 2.82 -26.49
N LYS A 204 -15.85 1.74 -27.21
CA LYS A 204 -14.61 0.97 -27.06
C LYS A 204 -13.42 1.85 -27.45
N SER A 205 -12.43 1.92 -26.60
CA SER A 205 -11.26 2.78 -26.80
C SER A 205 -10.29 2.28 -27.86
N SER A 206 -10.44 1.03 -28.35
CA SER A 206 -9.67 0.48 -29.48
C SER A 206 -9.73 1.35 -30.74
N ASN A 207 -10.73 2.22 -30.86
CA ASN A 207 -10.90 3.15 -31.99
C ASN A 207 -10.24 4.51 -31.76
N LEU A 208 -9.56 4.73 -30.63
CA LEU A 208 -9.19 6.07 -30.15
C LEU A 208 -7.67 6.31 -30.08
N GLY A 209 -6.85 5.30 -30.36
CA GLY A 209 -5.39 5.41 -30.36
C GLY A 209 -4.75 4.60 -31.48
N ASP A 210 -3.65 5.11 -32.03
CA ASP A 210 -2.73 4.33 -32.84
C ASP A 210 -1.76 3.55 -31.94
N GLU A 211 -1.05 2.54 -32.50
CA GLU A 211 -0.08 1.74 -31.75
C GLU A 211 1.05 2.59 -31.13
N ALA A 212 1.38 3.72 -31.73
CA ALA A 212 2.42 4.61 -31.21
C ALA A 212 1.99 5.40 -29.97
N TRP A 213 0.67 5.50 -29.72
CA TRP A 213 0.14 6.17 -28.54
C TRP A 213 -0.03 5.22 -27.35
N ILE A 214 -0.24 3.93 -27.59
CA ILE A 214 -0.37 2.90 -26.57
C ILE A 214 0.99 2.56 -26.00
#